data_c9953f10b3868e5bc61b8314f039b35f
#
_entry.id   c9953f10b3868e5bc61b8314f039b35f
#
_cell.length_a   1.000
_cell.length_b   1.000
_cell.length_c   1.000
_cell.angle_alpha   90.00
_cell.angle_beta   90.00
_cell.angle_gamma   90.00
#
_symmetry.space_group_name_H-M   'P 1'
#
loop_
_entity.id
_entity.type
_entity.pdbx_description
1 polymer ?
#
loop_
_entity_poly.entity_id
_entity_poly.type
_entity_poly.pdbx_seq_one_letter_code
_entity_poly.pdbx_strand_id
1 'polypeptide(L)'
;LLTVEFLLLLACAVTTGFLLIEICFSSFIELTGIDAAKSSLYGETFLFIGLISLIILTAIIGLLYILYHRSLHLSLHYNTGRRTGTQLRRGSIVLQLLVCLSFIGCTVLINQQLDYLRHRDLGLEIKNRGSFSVMGDMDYTPLIKKIKELPMITEVMQPDYYPIVSQLTAIGQFDNWDGLDIPIDTPVPVKLFLGKEDFFRFYGITLLAGEWLDDLSTYEDIIINESLARRMGWSPQEAIGKHIIQSYITYTIVGVVKDCHYGAPTLPIPHTGFLVGEQMGLMQRSAGILFKYKEGTWNECRKALEHLYQTECSPENILRLNSEEEVYNNYLRSEEMLTRLLSFASLVCILTAMFGIYSLVTLTCEQRRKEIAIRKVNGATVWNILLLFFREYLIMLCIAALFALSLIHISEPT
;
A
#
# COMPACT_ATOMS: atom_id res chain seq x y z
N LEU A 1 -26.77 35.05 -21.40
CA LEU A 1 -26.66 35.34 -19.98
C LEU A 1 -26.20 34.09 -19.20
N LEU A 2 -26.90 32.97 -19.27
CA LEU A 2 -26.62 31.71 -18.56
C LEU A 2 -25.20 31.15 -18.91
N THR A 3 -24.77 31.23 -20.16
CA THR A 3 -23.43 30.79 -20.58
C THR A 3 -22.33 31.67 -20.03
N VAL A 4 -22.55 32.98 -19.92
CA VAL A 4 -21.59 33.92 -19.32
C VAL A 4 -21.46 33.72 -17.82
N GLU A 5 -22.59 33.53 -17.11
CA GLU A 5 -22.58 33.19 -15.67
C GLU A 5 -21.82 31.89 -15.40
N PHE A 6 -22.03 30.87 -16.24
CA PHE A 6 -21.31 29.60 -16.11
C PHE A 6 -19.81 29.76 -16.34
N LEU A 7 -19.41 30.51 -17.37
CA LEU A 7 -17.99 30.76 -17.66
C LEU A 7 -17.31 31.53 -16.53
N LEU A 8 -18.02 32.50 -15.91
CA LEU A 8 -17.51 33.20 -14.74
C LEU A 8 -17.36 32.29 -13.53
N LEU A 9 -18.34 31.43 -13.26
CA LEU A 9 -18.26 30.44 -12.19
C LEU A 9 -17.13 29.43 -12.42
N LEU A 10 -16.96 28.97 -13.67
CA LEU A 10 -15.86 28.07 -14.04
C LEU A 10 -14.50 28.75 -13.83
N ALA A 11 -14.33 30.00 -14.29
CA ALA A 11 -13.10 30.76 -14.09
C ALA A 11 -12.81 30.97 -12.60
N CYS A 12 -13.82 31.29 -11.79
CA CYS A 12 -13.70 31.41 -10.34
C CYS A 12 -13.29 30.08 -9.68
N ALA A 13 -13.89 28.96 -10.10
CA ALA A 13 -13.59 27.63 -9.59
C ALA A 13 -12.16 27.20 -9.94
N VAL A 14 -11.71 27.44 -11.18
CA VAL A 14 -10.35 27.15 -11.62
C VAL A 14 -9.32 27.98 -10.86
N THR A 15 -9.53 29.27 -10.72
CA THR A 15 -8.62 30.15 -9.97
C THR A 15 -8.55 29.77 -8.48
N THR A 16 -9.67 29.46 -7.86
CA THR A 16 -9.73 28.99 -6.47
C THR A 16 -9.03 27.64 -6.32
N GLY A 17 -9.20 26.73 -7.31
CA GLY A 17 -8.53 25.44 -7.35
C GLY A 17 -7.00 25.57 -7.40
N PHE A 18 -6.48 26.46 -8.25
CA PHE A 18 -5.04 26.76 -8.32
C PHE A 18 -4.49 27.37 -7.02
N LEU A 19 -5.23 28.27 -6.39
CA LEU A 19 -4.85 28.83 -5.09
C LEU A 19 -4.78 27.74 -4.01
N LEU A 20 -5.76 26.82 -3.98
CA LEU A 20 -5.74 25.69 -3.06
C LEU A 20 -4.57 24.75 -3.32
N ILE A 21 -4.25 24.46 -4.59
CA ILE A 21 -3.08 23.65 -4.95
C ILE A 21 -1.82 24.32 -4.42
N GLU A 22 -1.63 25.63 -4.62
CA GLU A 22 -0.43 26.36 -4.17
C GLU A 22 -0.28 26.34 -2.65
N ILE A 23 -1.38 26.49 -1.91
CA ILE A 23 -1.38 26.46 -0.44
C ILE A 23 -1.10 25.05 0.08
N CYS A 24 -1.72 24.02 -0.51
CA CYS A 24 -1.63 22.65 -0.04
C CYS A 24 -0.43 21.87 -0.59
N PHE A 25 0.29 22.40 -1.59
CA PHE A 25 1.35 21.68 -2.30
C PHE A 25 2.46 21.17 -1.38
N SER A 26 2.97 22.00 -0.49
CA SER A 26 4.04 21.61 0.45
C SER A 26 3.58 20.51 1.40
N SER A 27 2.37 20.65 1.94
CA SER A 27 1.77 19.63 2.81
C SER A 27 1.47 18.34 2.05
N PHE A 28 1.10 18.43 0.78
CA PHE A 28 0.86 17.26 -0.08
C PHE A 28 2.16 16.47 -0.32
N ILE A 29 3.25 17.14 -0.68
CA ILE A 29 4.57 16.50 -0.86
C ILE A 29 5.04 15.85 0.45
N GLU A 30 4.93 16.56 1.57
CA GLU A 30 5.33 16.04 2.88
C GLU A 30 4.49 14.79 3.28
N LEU A 31 3.20 14.82 3.00
CA LEU A 31 2.29 13.70 3.29
C LEU A 31 2.49 12.50 2.36
N THR A 32 2.77 12.75 1.08
CA THR A 32 2.83 11.68 0.06
C THR A 32 4.25 11.19 -0.18
N GLY A 33 5.26 12.01 0.09
CA GLY A 33 6.67 11.71 -0.21
C GLY A 33 6.97 11.60 -1.71
N ILE A 34 6.09 12.15 -2.57
CA ILE A 34 6.30 12.18 -4.03
C ILE A 34 7.22 13.36 -4.37
N ASP A 35 8.38 13.06 -4.91
CA ASP A 35 9.30 14.08 -5.41
C ASP A 35 8.88 14.49 -6.84
N ALA A 36 7.91 15.40 -6.92
CA ALA A 36 7.38 15.90 -8.18
C ALA A 36 7.77 17.37 -8.41
N ALA A 37 8.33 17.65 -9.57
CA ALA A 37 8.62 19.03 -9.96
C ALA A 37 7.33 19.82 -10.13
N LYS A 38 7.20 20.98 -9.46
CA LYS A 38 6.01 21.86 -9.58
C LYS A 38 5.61 22.15 -11.02
N SER A 39 6.57 22.37 -11.91
CA SER A 39 6.32 22.70 -13.31
C SER A 39 5.61 21.59 -14.11
N SER A 40 5.97 20.33 -13.85
CA SER A 40 5.32 19.17 -14.48
C SER A 40 3.87 19.02 -14.00
N LEU A 41 3.67 19.15 -12.68
CA LEU A 41 2.34 19.07 -12.06
C LEU A 41 1.39 20.14 -12.58
N TYR A 42 1.84 21.37 -12.76
CA TYR A 42 1.01 22.44 -13.32
C TYR A 42 0.62 22.17 -14.77
N GLY A 43 1.52 21.64 -15.60
CA GLY A 43 1.24 21.30 -16.98
C GLY A 43 0.12 20.24 -17.11
N GLU A 44 0.26 19.15 -16.37
CA GLU A 44 -0.73 18.07 -16.34
C GLU A 44 -2.07 18.51 -15.75
N THR A 45 -2.03 19.28 -14.66
CA THR A 45 -3.25 19.83 -14.01
C THR A 45 -3.99 20.76 -14.94
N PHE A 46 -3.29 21.64 -15.68
CA PHE A 46 -3.89 22.54 -16.67
C PHE A 46 -4.57 21.75 -17.80
N LEU A 47 -3.91 20.72 -18.31
CA LEU A 47 -4.46 19.88 -19.37
C LEU A 47 -5.71 19.13 -18.88
N PHE A 48 -5.66 18.58 -17.68
CA PHE A 48 -6.77 17.82 -17.08
C PHE A 48 -7.98 18.72 -16.77
N ILE A 49 -7.75 19.88 -16.15
CA ILE A 49 -8.81 20.88 -15.87
C ILE A 49 -9.40 21.41 -17.18
N GLY A 50 -8.56 21.67 -18.21
CA GLY A 50 -9.00 22.10 -19.52
C GLY A 50 -9.92 21.07 -20.18
N LEU A 51 -9.54 19.79 -20.13
CA LEU A 51 -10.32 18.69 -20.70
C LEU A 51 -11.66 18.50 -19.97
N ILE A 52 -11.66 18.51 -18.64
CA ILE A 52 -12.91 18.44 -17.85
C ILE A 52 -13.81 19.65 -18.14
N SER A 53 -13.24 20.85 -18.16
CA SER A 53 -13.98 22.09 -18.48
C SER A 53 -14.62 22.02 -19.85
N LEU A 54 -13.93 21.47 -20.86
CA LEU A 54 -14.44 21.27 -22.21
C LEU A 54 -15.61 20.27 -22.23
N ILE A 55 -15.49 19.16 -21.51
CA ILE A 55 -16.57 18.16 -21.37
C ILE A 55 -17.81 18.78 -20.72
N ILE A 56 -17.63 19.51 -19.63
CA ILE A 56 -18.74 20.19 -18.95
C ILE A 56 -19.39 21.23 -19.86
N LEU A 57 -18.59 22.03 -20.56
CA LEU A 57 -19.09 23.05 -21.48
C LEU A 57 -19.90 22.44 -22.64
N THR A 58 -19.40 21.37 -23.25
CA THR A 58 -20.11 20.66 -24.33
C THR A 58 -21.40 20.02 -23.84
N ALA A 59 -21.41 19.45 -22.61
CA ALA A 59 -22.62 18.91 -21.99
C ALA A 59 -23.69 20.00 -21.74
N ILE A 60 -23.27 21.18 -21.27
CA ILE A 60 -24.17 22.32 -21.02
C ILE A 60 -24.74 22.87 -22.33
N ILE A 61 -23.89 23.05 -23.35
CA ILE A 61 -24.33 23.50 -24.66
C ILE A 61 -25.32 22.50 -25.29
N GLY A 62 -25.04 21.20 -25.15
CA GLY A 62 -25.95 20.14 -25.61
C GLY A 62 -27.29 20.17 -24.84
N LEU A 63 -27.26 20.36 -23.53
CA LEU A 63 -28.46 20.48 -22.71
C LEU A 63 -29.29 21.73 -23.09
N LEU A 64 -28.64 22.88 -23.27
CA LEU A 64 -29.29 24.13 -23.72
C LEU A 64 -29.89 23.98 -25.11
N TYR A 65 -29.19 23.31 -26.03
CA TYR A 65 -29.71 23.02 -27.39
C TYR A 65 -30.97 22.13 -27.33
N ILE A 66 -30.95 21.07 -26.52
CA ILE A 66 -32.11 20.19 -26.32
C ILE A 66 -33.28 20.96 -25.70
N LEU A 67 -33.02 21.78 -24.69
CA LEU A 67 -34.07 22.61 -24.02
C LEU A 67 -34.63 23.65 -25.01
N TYR A 68 -33.79 24.28 -25.83
CA TYR A 68 -34.24 25.25 -26.81
C TYR A 68 -35.16 24.61 -27.88
N HIS A 69 -34.77 23.46 -28.43
CA HIS A 69 -35.60 22.73 -29.37
C HIS A 69 -36.88 22.14 -28.74
N ARG A 70 -36.83 21.68 -27.49
CA ARG A 70 -38.05 21.21 -26.76
C ARG A 70 -38.98 22.33 -26.37
N SER A 71 -38.49 23.53 -26.06
CA SER A 71 -39.34 24.65 -25.65
C SER A 71 -40.25 25.15 -26.79
N LEU A 72 -39.84 24.96 -28.05
CA LEU A 72 -40.68 25.25 -29.21
C LEU A 72 -41.87 24.30 -29.37
N HIS A 73 -41.78 23.05 -28.86
CA HIS A 73 -42.87 22.08 -28.89
C HIS A 73 -43.72 21.99 -27.59
N LEU A 74 -43.20 22.53 -26.46
CA LEU A 74 -43.76 22.34 -25.11
C LEU A 74 -44.45 23.57 -24.52
N SER A 75 -44.69 24.62 -25.28
CA SER A 75 -45.42 25.79 -24.81
C SER A 75 -46.91 25.48 -24.43
N LEU A 76 -47.36 24.25 -24.68
CA LEU A 76 -48.71 23.76 -24.38
C LEU A 76 -48.82 22.84 -23.14
N HIS A 77 -47.72 22.43 -22.50
CA HIS A 77 -47.75 21.55 -21.33
C HIS A 77 -46.87 22.07 -20.18
N TYR A 78 -47.37 23.06 -19.47
CA TYR A 78 -46.70 23.77 -18.36
C TYR A 78 -46.30 22.90 -17.13
N ASN A 79 -46.73 21.65 -17.03
CA ASN A 79 -46.56 20.84 -15.81
C ASN A 79 -45.44 19.76 -15.89
N THR A 80 -44.91 19.41 -17.06
CA THR A 80 -43.93 18.31 -17.20
C THR A 80 -42.49 18.73 -16.94
N GLY A 81 -42.13 20.00 -17.18
CA GLY A 81 -40.74 20.48 -17.01
C GLY A 81 -40.27 20.55 -15.53
N ARG A 82 -41.22 20.69 -14.59
CA ARG A 82 -40.90 20.82 -13.16
C ARG A 82 -40.54 19.51 -12.48
N ARG A 83 -41.08 18.38 -12.96
CA ARG A 83 -40.74 17.02 -12.45
C ARG A 83 -39.37 16.55 -12.89
N THR A 84 -38.97 16.80 -14.13
CA THR A 84 -37.69 16.37 -14.70
C THR A 84 -36.47 17.02 -14.04
N GLY A 85 -36.54 18.33 -13.72
CA GLY A 85 -35.45 19.04 -13.05
C GLY A 85 -35.19 18.55 -11.63
N THR A 86 -36.26 18.15 -10.88
CA THR A 86 -36.09 17.61 -9.54
C THR A 86 -35.52 16.21 -9.53
N GLN A 87 -35.87 15.36 -10.50
CA GLN A 87 -35.32 13.99 -10.62
C GLN A 87 -33.85 14.01 -10.99
N LEU A 88 -33.42 14.88 -11.91
CA LEU A 88 -32.02 15.01 -12.30
C LEU A 88 -31.13 15.42 -11.11
N ARG A 89 -31.59 16.36 -10.32
CA ARG A 89 -30.86 16.80 -9.11
C ARG A 89 -30.76 15.71 -8.05
N ARG A 90 -31.84 14.96 -7.81
CA ARG A 90 -31.81 13.80 -6.91
C ARG A 90 -30.83 12.74 -7.38
N GLY A 91 -30.81 12.43 -8.69
CA GLY A 91 -29.87 11.52 -9.30
C GLY A 91 -28.41 11.96 -9.11
N SER A 92 -28.14 13.28 -9.31
CA SER A 92 -26.81 13.84 -9.08
C SER A 92 -26.33 13.69 -7.64
N ILE A 93 -27.22 13.90 -6.65
CA ILE A 93 -26.86 13.72 -5.23
C ILE A 93 -26.64 12.25 -4.88
N VAL A 94 -27.49 11.36 -5.40
CA VAL A 94 -27.28 9.90 -5.20
C VAL A 94 -25.92 9.49 -5.76
N LEU A 95 -25.56 9.95 -6.96
CA LEU A 95 -24.25 9.68 -7.55
C LEU A 95 -23.11 10.25 -6.70
N GLN A 96 -23.25 11.49 -6.21
CA GLN A 96 -22.25 12.12 -5.35
C GLN A 96 -22.08 11.37 -4.02
N LEU A 97 -23.21 10.97 -3.38
CA LEU A 97 -23.18 10.16 -2.16
C LEU A 97 -22.56 8.79 -2.39
N LEU A 98 -22.86 8.16 -3.54
CA LEU A 98 -22.25 6.88 -3.93
C LEU A 98 -20.73 6.99 -4.00
N VAL A 99 -20.23 8.00 -4.72
CA VAL A 99 -18.76 8.24 -4.83
C VAL A 99 -18.16 8.49 -3.45
N CYS A 100 -18.80 9.33 -2.63
CA CYS A 100 -18.36 9.63 -1.26
C CYS A 100 -18.26 8.36 -0.40
N LEU A 101 -19.31 7.54 -0.39
CA LEU A 101 -19.37 6.31 0.39
C LEU A 101 -18.36 5.27 -0.12
N SER A 102 -18.11 5.21 -1.42
CA SER A 102 -17.09 4.34 -2.01
C SER A 102 -15.69 4.73 -1.52
N PHE A 103 -15.33 6.02 -1.55
CA PHE A 103 -14.05 6.49 -1.03
C PHE A 103 -13.88 6.22 0.47
N ILE A 104 -14.92 6.45 1.28
CA ILE A 104 -14.88 6.15 2.72
C ILE A 104 -14.70 4.64 2.93
N GLY A 105 -15.48 3.82 2.23
CA GLY A 105 -15.37 2.36 2.31
C GLY A 105 -13.99 1.84 1.94
N CYS A 106 -13.43 2.27 0.81
CA CYS A 106 -12.08 1.93 0.40
C CYS A 106 -11.03 2.36 1.45
N THR A 107 -11.16 3.57 2.00
CA THR A 107 -10.24 4.06 3.03
C THR A 107 -10.28 3.18 4.28
N VAL A 108 -11.47 2.80 4.75
CA VAL A 108 -11.64 1.93 5.92
C VAL A 108 -11.04 0.56 5.67
N LEU A 109 -11.30 -0.05 4.50
CA LEU A 109 -10.79 -1.37 4.15
C LEU A 109 -9.26 -1.39 4.05
N ILE A 110 -8.67 -0.40 3.38
CA ILE A 110 -7.20 -0.33 3.25
C ILE A 110 -6.55 -0.08 4.63
N ASN A 111 -7.15 0.74 5.49
CA ASN A 111 -6.65 0.91 6.86
C ASN A 111 -6.70 -0.40 7.66
N GLN A 112 -7.79 -1.17 7.57
CA GLN A 112 -7.90 -2.46 8.25
C GLN A 112 -6.88 -3.47 7.69
N GLN A 113 -6.69 -3.51 6.37
CA GLN A 113 -5.69 -4.35 5.73
C GLN A 113 -4.27 -3.97 6.16
N LEU A 114 -3.96 -2.67 6.21
CA LEU A 114 -2.67 -2.16 6.64
C LEU A 114 -2.39 -2.52 8.11
N ASP A 115 -3.39 -2.37 8.98
CA ASP A 115 -3.28 -2.75 10.39
C ASP A 115 -3.04 -4.26 10.55
N TYR A 116 -3.77 -5.08 9.80
CA TYR A 116 -3.55 -6.53 9.75
C TYR A 116 -2.12 -6.86 9.29
N LEU A 117 -1.62 -6.24 8.21
CA LEU A 117 -0.28 -6.50 7.68
C LEU A 117 0.82 -6.10 8.67
N ARG A 118 0.63 -5.03 9.44
CA ARG A 118 1.58 -4.58 10.48
C ARG A 118 1.68 -5.51 11.69
N HIS A 119 0.56 -6.15 12.05
CA HIS A 119 0.48 -7.00 13.23
C HIS A 119 0.50 -8.49 12.92
N ARG A 120 0.57 -8.86 11.65
CA ARG A 120 0.67 -10.25 11.21
C ARG A 120 1.94 -10.89 11.75
N ASP A 121 1.83 -12.16 12.20
CA ASP A 121 3.02 -12.98 12.48
C ASP A 121 3.79 -13.24 11.18
N LEU A 122 5.01 -12.75 11.11
CA LEU A 122 5.89 -12.91 9.94
C LEU A 122 6.58 -14.27 9.90
N GLY A 123 6.47 -15.07 10.97
CA GLY A 123 7.24 -16.30 11.13
C GLY A 123 8.74 -16.06 11.40
N LEU A 124 9.13 -14.79 11.59
CA LEU A 124 10.48 -14.38 11.95
C LEU A 124 10.43 -13.08 12.76
N GLU A 125 11.50 -12.84 13.50
CA GLU A 125 11.65 -11.64 14.32
C GLU A 125 12.52 -10.62 13.58
N ILE A 126 11.98 -9.43 13.33
CA ILE A 126 12.70 -8.29 12.69
C ILE A 126 12.88 -7.10 13.64
N LYS A 127 12.14 -7.07 14.75
CA LYS A 127 12.20 -5.96 15.72
C LYS A 127 13.56 -5.90 16.39
N ASN A 128 14.06 -4.69 16.58
CA ASN A 128 15.33 -4.41 17.24
C ASN A 128 16.54 -5.10 16.57
N ARG A 129 16.46 -5.40 15.29
CA ARG A 129 17.53 -5.96 14.49
C ARG A 129 17.96 -4.99 13.42
N GLY A 130 19.26 -4.94 13.20
CA GLY A 130 19.86 -4.08 12.20
C GLY A 130 20.99 -4.77 11.45
N SER A 131 21.33 -4.17 10.32
CA SER A 131 22.43 -4.59 9.48
C SER A 131 23.37 -3.43 9.19
N PHE A 132 24.67 -3.71 9.25
CA PHE A 132 25.74 -2.82 8.90
C PHE A 132 26.58 -3.49 7.84
N SER A 133 26.60 -2.96 6.63
CA SER A 133 27.46 -3.46 5.56
C SER A 133 28.16 -2.33 4.83
N VAL A 134 29.36 -2.61 4.38
CA VAL A 134 30.19 -1.69 3.60
C VAL A 134 30.48 -2.36 2.27
N MET A 135 30.15 -1.69 1.17
CA MET A 135 30.48 -2.23 -0.15
C MET A 135 31.99 -2.08 -0.39
N GLY A 136 32.67 -3.20 -0.56
CA GLY A 136 34.13 -3.28 -0.77
C GLY A 136 34.70 -4.48 -0.05
N ASP A 137 35.99 -4.78 -0.34
CA ASP A 137 36.73 -5.82 0.35
C ASP A 137 37.21 -5.24 1.69
N MET A 138 36.57 -5.64 2.79
CA MET A 138 36.84 -5.09 4.12
C MET A 138 36.97 -6.19 5.16
N ASP A 139 38.01 -6.09 5.99
CA ASP A 139 38.08 -6.88 7.22
C ASP A 139 37.17 -6.29 8.30
N TYR A 140 36.09 -6.98 8.59
CA TYR A 140 35.12 -6.57 9.61
C TYR A 140 35.57 -6.86 11.05
N THR A 141 36.65 -7.63 11.27
CA THR A 141 37.09 -8.08 12.61
C THR A 141 37.27 -6.92 13.60
N PRO A 142 38.01 -5.84 13.25
CA PRO A 142 38.19 -4.73 14.20
C PRO A 142 36.88 -3.95 14.44
N LEU A 143 36.02 -3.89 13.42
CA LEU A 143 34.74 -3.18 13.51
C LEU A 143 33.74 -3.92 14.40
N ILE A 144 33.64 -5.24 14.28
CA ILE A 144 32.81 -6.09 15.15
C ILE A 144 33.13 -5.87 16.61
N LYS A 145 34.42 -5.79 16.97
CA LYS A 145 34.85 -5.56 18.35
C LYS A 145 34.30 -4.22 18.88
N LYS A 146 34.46 -3.15 18.10
CA LYS A 146 33.95 -1.82 18.47
C LYS A 146 32.43 -1.74 18.52
N ILE A 147 31.74 -2.42 17.60
CA ILE A 147 30.27 -2.49 17.63
C ILE A 147 29.77 -3.23 18.87
N LYS A 148 30.45 -4.31 19.30
CA LYS A 148 30.12 -5.04 20.53
C LYS A 148 30.31 -4.20 21.79
N GLU A 149 31.19 -3.21 21.78
CA GLU A 149 31.44 -2.31 22.93
C GLU A 149 30.35 -1.22 23.09
N LEU A 150 29.49 -1.03 22.08
CA LEU A 150 28.42 -0.04 22.14
C LEU A 150 27.33 -0.47 23.15
N PRO A 151 26.96 0.40 24.11
CA PRO A 151 26.04 0.03 25.22
C PRO A 151 24.61 -0.28 24.76
N MET A 152 24.22 0.16 23.55
CA MET A 152 22.91 -0.11 22.96
C MET A 152 22.87 -1.44 22.21
N ILE A 153 24.01 -2.03 21.86
CA ILE A 153 24.09 -3.32 21.15
C ILE A 153 24.01 -4.47 22.15
N THR A 154 23.18 -5.45 21.87
CA THR A 154 22.99 -6.63 22.71
C THR A 154 23.58 -7.90 22.13
N GLU A 155 23.62 -8.02 20.82
CA GLU A 155 24.15 -9.18 20.10
C GLU A 155 24.75 -8.73 18.78
N VAL A 156 25.86 -9.33 18.35
CA VAL A 156 26.50 -9.08 17.05
C VAL A 156 26.88 -10.41 16.44
N MET A 157 26.42 -10.65 15.23
CA MET A 157 26.75 -11.85 14.46
C MET A 157 28.04 -11.69 13.66
N GLN A 158 28.58 -12.80 13.20
CA GLN A 158 29.70 -12.82 12.25
C GLN A 158 29.28 -12.21 10.90
N PRO A 159 30.21 -11.66 10.11
CA PRO A 159 29.90 -10.94 8.88
C PRO A 159 29.66 -11.87 7.67
N ASP A 160 29.09 -13.05 7.91
CA ASP A 160 28.91 -14.09 6.90
C ASP A 160 27.51 -14.07 6.25
N TYR A 161 26.62 -13.22 6.77
CA TYR A 161 25.22 -13.27 6.40
C TYR A 161 24.70 -11.96 5.82
N TYR A 162 23.72 -12.10 4.93
CA TYR A 162 22.90 -10.97 4.47
C TYR A 162 21.65 -10.82 5.35
N PRO A 163 21.20 -9.57 5.55
CA PRO A 163 19.91 -9.34 6.18
C PRO A 163 18.80 -10.03 5.40
N ILE A 164 17.95 -10.81 6.11
CA ILE A 164 16.88 -11.59 5.45
C ILE A 164 15.84 -10.71 4.75
N VAL A 165 15.57 -9.51 5.30
CA VAL A 165 14.62 -8.54 4.74
C VAL A 165 15.23 -7.77 3.56
N SER A 166 16.55 -7.87 3.33
CA SER A 166 17.16 -7.22 2.18
C SER A 166 16.78 -7.91 0.86
N GLN A 167 16.75 -7.12 -0.21
CA GLN A 167 16.51 -7.68 -1.55
C GLN A 167 17.77 -8.31 -2.18
N LEU A 168 18.90 -8.29 -1.48
CA LEU A 168 20.18 -8.81 -1.93
C LEU A 168 20.26 -10.32 -1.66
N THR A 169 19.56 -11.11 -2.44
CA THR A 169 19.61 -12.57 -2.35
C THR A 169 19.89 -13.17 -3.72
N ALA A 170 20.56 -14.32 -3.76
CA ALA A 170 20.66 -15.07 -4.99
C ALA A 170 19.30 -15.65 -5.36
N ILE A 171 19.04 -15.74 -6.66
CA ILE A 171 17.87 -16.42 -7.19
C ILE A 171 18.38 -17.69 -7.84
N GLY A 172 18.07 -18.84 -7.22
CA GLY A 172 18.23 -20.16 -7.82
C GLY A 172 17.02 -20.52 -8.66
N GLN A 173 17.19 -21.49 -9.53
CA GLN A 173 16.10 -22.04 -10.34
C GLN A 173 16.21 -23.56 -10.26
N PHE A 174 15.19 -24.20 -9.67
CA PHE A 174 15.10 -25.64 -9.59
C PHE A 174 14.14 -26.17 -10.66
N ASP A 175 14.61 -27.06 -11.50
CA ASP A 175 13.87 -27.64 -12.61
C ASP A 175 13.66 -29.15 -12.46
N ASN A 176 14.37 -29.79 -11.54
CA ASN A 176 14.25 -31.21 -11.26
C ASN A 176 14.38 -31.52 -9.76
N TRP A 177 13.69 -32.56 -9.30
CA TRP A 177 13.74 -33.08 -7.93
C TRP A 177 13.24 -34.52 -7.86
N ASP A 178 13.51 -35.21 -6.76
CA ASP A 178 13.05 -36.57 -6.54
C ASP A 178 11.53 -36.72 -6.73
N GLY A 179 11.14 -37.75 -7.52
CA GLY A 179 9.74 -37.99 -7.86
C GLY A 179 9.27 -37.38 -9.17
N LEU A 180 10.15 -36.67 -9.90
CA LEU A 180 9.91 -36.27 -11.27
C LEU A 180 10.61 -37.23 -12.24
N ASP A 181 9.88 -37.74 -13.23
CA ASP A 181 10.44 -38.57 -14.30
C ASP A 181 11.20 -37.72 -15.34
N ILE A 182 10.79 -36.47 -15.52
CA ILE A 182 11.35 -35.53 -16.48
C ILE A 182 11.41 -34.13 -15.83
N PRO A 183 12.47 -33.34 -16.04
CA PRO A 183 12.55 -31.94 -15.58
C PRO A 183 11.37 -31.13 -16.09
N ILE A 184 10.92 -30.18 -15.28
CA ILE A 184 9.82 -29.28 -15.67
C ILE A 184 10.30 -28.19 -16.64
N ASP A 185 9.45 -27.84 -17.61
CA ASP A 185 9.78 -26.82 -18.63
C ASP A 185 9.97 -25.41 -18.04
N THR A 186 9.30 -25.11 -16.92
CA THR A 186 9.38 -23.82 -16.25
C THR A 186 9.99 -23.98 -14.87
N PRO A 187 11.28 -23.66 -14.69
CA PRO A 187 11.97 -23.80 -13.42
C PRO A 187 11.31 -23.00 -12.30
N VAL A 188 11.32 -23.56 -11.09
CA VAL A 188 10.80 -22.90 -9.89
C VAL A 188 11.84 -21.90 -9.37
N PRO A 189 11.52 -20.59 -9.36
CA PRO A 189 12.43 -19.59 -8.79
C PRO A 189 12.47 -19.73 -7.27
N VAL A 190 13.67 -19.79 -6.72
CA VAL A 190 13.92 -19.95 -5.28
C VAL A 190 14.90 -18.88 -4.82
N LYS A 191 14.59 -18.21 -3.73
CA LYS A 191 15.52 -17.29 -3.07
C LYS A 191 16.50 -18.09 -2.21
N LEU A 192 17.78 -17.87 -2.43
CA LEU A 192 18.86 -18.58 -1.73
C LEU A 192 19.56 -17.64 -0.77
N PHE A 193 19.66 -18.06 0.48
CA PHE A 193 20.36 -17.38 1.57
C PHE A 193 21.51 -18.24 2.07
N LEU A 194 22.52 -17.59 2.65
CA LEU A 194 23.47 -18.27 3.52
C LEU A 194 22.89 -18.26 4.94
N GLY A 195 22.92 -19.40 5.62
CA GLY A 195 22.41 -19.50 6.98
C GLY A 195 22.81 -20.78 7.67
N LYS A 196 23.41 -20.65 8.86
CA LYS A 196 23.66 -21.73 9.82
C LYS A 196 22.70 -21.56 11.01
N GLU A 197 22.80 -22.45 12.00
CA GLU A 197 21.94 -22.45 13.18
C GLU A 197 21.85 -21.07 13.88
N ASP A 198 22.98 -20.35 13.98
CA ASP A 198 23.04 -19.02 14.60
C ASP A 198 22.17 -17.99 13.85
N PHE A 199 22.15 -18.04 12.51
CA PHE A 199 21.30 -17.18 11.68
C PHE A 199 19.82 -17.44 11.93
N PHE A 200 19.40 -18.71 11.97
CA PHE A 200 18.00 -19.05 12.26
C PHE A 200 17.58 -18.64 13.67
N ARG A 201 18.45 -18.85 14.64
CA ARG A 201 18.24 -18.41 16.03
C ARG A 201 18.19 -16.88 16.14
N PHE A 202 19.03 -16.17 15.37
CA PHE A 202 19.01 -14.70 15.34
C PHE A 202 17.65 -14.16 14.89
N TYR A 203 17.05 -14.77 13.87
CA TYR A 203 15.72 -14.36 13.37
C TYR A 203 14.54 -15.11 14.00
N GLY A 204 14.77 -16.03 14.92
CA GLY A 204 13.70 -16.82 15.56
C GLY A 204 12.96 -17.74 14.58
N ILE A 205 13.59 -18.17 13.52
CA ILE A 205 13.00 -19.06 12.52
C ILE A 205 12.87 -20.46 13.11
N THR A 206 11.72 -21.11 12.89
CA THR A 206 11.39 -22.41 13.47
C THR A 206 11.67 -23.54 12.50
N LEU A 207 12.41 -24.57 12.95
CA LEU A 207 12.60 -25.82 12.21
C LEU A 207 11.36 -26.72 12.38
N LEU A 208 10.83 -27.22 11.29
CA LEU A 208 9.68 -28.14 11.27
C LEU A 208 10.08 -29.60 11.22
N ALA A 209 11.17 -29.90 10.50
CA ALA A 209 11.72 -31.25 10.35
C ALA A 209 13.21 -31.20 10.01
N GLY A 210 13.94 -32.28 10.33
CA GLY A 210 15.36 -32.42 10.01
C GLY A 210 16.29 -31.75 11.01
N GLU A 211 17.42 -31.27 10.56
CA GLU A 211 18.50 -30.70 11.36
C GLU A 211 18.91 -29.34 10.83
N TRP A 212 19.57 -28.53 11.68
CA TRP A 212 20.14 -27.26 11.27
C TRP A 212 21.42 -27.46 10.48
N LEU A 213 21.70 -26.52 9.56
CA LEU A 213 23.03 -26.42 8.94
C LEU A 213 24.06 -25.95 9.97
N ASP A 214 25.20 -26.62 10.01
CA ASP A 214 26.30 -26.35 10.93
C ASP A 214 27.63 -26.25 10.18
N ASP A 215 28.77 -26.26 10.92
CA ASP A 215 30.12 -26.21 10.33
C ASP A 215 30.54 -27.52 9.67
N LEU A 216 29.82 -28.62 9.90
CA LEU A 216 30.07 -29.93 9.29
C LEU A 216 29.25 -30.14 8.01
N SER A 217 28.25 -29.31 7.80
CA SER A 217 27.37 -29.35 6.63
C SER A 217 28.12 -28.97 5.37
N THR A 218 27.83 -29.68 4.28
CA THR A 218 28.46 -29.49 2.97
C THR A 218 27.71 -28.45 2.12
N TYR A 219 28.34 -28.02 1.05
CA TYR A 219 27.69 -27.13 0.07
C TYR A 219 26.51 -27.80 -0.71
N GLU A 220 26.38 -29.11 -0.59
CA GLU A 220 25.29 -29.90 -1.18
C GLU A 220 24.10 -29.98 -0.21
N ASP A 221 24.25 -29.59 1.04
CA ASP A 221 23.18 -29.58 2.04
C ASP A 221 22.35 -28.30 1.92
N ILE A 222 21.03 -28.47 1.91
CA ILE A 222 20.08 -27.36 1.83
C ILE A 222 18.97 -27.49 2.86
N ILE A 223 18.63 -26.37 3.52
CA ILE A 223 17.37 -26.21 4.24
C ILE A 223 16.41 -25.48 3.34
N ILE A 224 15.18 -25.96 3.23
CA ILE A 224 14.12 -25.34 2.44
C ILE A 224 12.97 -24.86 3.31
N ASN A 225 12.15 -23.94 2.82
CA ASN A 225 10.93 -23.55 3.53
C ASN A 225 9.76 -24.47 3.18
N GLU A 226 8.73 -24.44 4.03
CA GLU A 226 7.53 -25.26 3.90
C GLU A 226 6.84 -25.10 2.55
N SER A 227 6.77 -23.88 2.02
CA SER A 227 6.14 -23.58 0.72
C SER A 227 6.88 -24.22 -0.45
N LEU A 228 8.22 -24.32 -0.40
CA LEU A 228 9.01 -25.03 -1.42
C LEU A 228 8.80 -26.54 -1.32
N ALA A 229 8.80 -27.13 -0.10
CA ALA A 229 8.50 -28.55 0.09
C ALA A 229 7.11 -28.90 -0.45
N ARG A 230 6.11 -28.10 -0.13
CA ARG A 230 4.72 -28.26 -0.62
C ARG A 230 4.64 -28.13 -2.15
N ARG A 231 5.40 -27.21 -2.76
CA ARG A 231 5.46 -27.06 -4.23
C ARG A 231 6.01 -28.31 -4.92
N MET A 232 6.91 -29.03 -4.25
CA MET A 232 7.50 -30.30 -4.73
C MET A 232 6.65 -31.53 -4.39
N GLY A 233 5.53 -31.33 -3.67
CA GLY A 233 4.59 -32.39 -3.32
C GLY A 233 4.94 -33.15 -2.04
N TRP A 234 5.81 -32.60 -1.17
CA TRP A 234 6.25 -33.25 0.06
C TRP A 234 5.72 -32.55 1.31
N SER A 235 5.42 -33.34 2.32
CA SER A 235 5.32 -32.83 3.69
C SER A 235 6.72 -32.49 4.24
N PRO A 236 6.85 -31.68 5.31
CA PRO A 236 8.15 -31.35 5.87
C PRO A 236 9.00 -32.57 6.23
N GLN A 237 8.39 -33.64 6.75
CA GLN A 237 9.06 -34.88 7.14
C GLN A 237 9.50 -35.70 5.93
N GLU A 238 8.67 -35.77 4.90
CA GLU A 238 8.98 -36.52 3.67
C GLU A 238 10.06 -35.85 2.83
N ALA A 239 10.26 -34.55 2.97
CA ALA A 239 11.26 -33.80 2.24
C ALA A 239 12.70 -34.11 2.70
N ILE A 240 12.88 -34.58 3.94
CA ILE A 240 14.21 -34.86 4.49
C ILE A 240 14.89 -36.01 3.72
N GLY A 241 16.13 -35.79 3.30
CA GLY A 241 16.92 -36.74 2.50
C GLY A 241 16.54 -36.78 1.02
N LYS A 242 15.58 -36.01 0.57
CA LYS A 242 15.25 -35.84 -0.86
C LYS A 242 16.24 -34.93 -1.54
N HIS A 243 16.33 -35.07 -2.87
CA HIS A 243 17.26 -34.31 -3.69
C HIS A 243 16.54 -33.30 -4.57
N ILE A 244 17.19 -32.14 -4.70
CA ILE A 244 16.78 -31.07 -5.62
C ILE A 244 17.97 -30.76 -6.52
N ILE A 245 17.72 -30.57 -7.80
CA ILE A 245 18.78 -30.34 -8.79
C ILE A 245 18.68 -28.91 -9.31
N GLN A 246 19.81 -28.23 -9.33
CA GLN A 246 19.99 -26.94 -9.98
C GLN A 246 21.16 -27.04 -10.95
N SER A 247 20.87 -27.05 -12.24
CA SER A 247 21.90 -27.22 -13.29
C SER A 247 22.71 -28.50 -13.11
N TYR A 248 23.90 -28.42 -12.51
CA TYR A 248 24.78 -29.55 -12.28
C TYR A 248 25.00 -29.86 -10.79
N ILE A 249 24.34 -29.13 -9.90
CA ILE A 249 24.48 -29.31 -8.45
C ILE A 249 23.24 -30.04 -7.95
N THR A 250 23.47 -31.14 -7.23
CA THR A 250 22.41 -31.85 -6.53
C THR A 250 22.48 -31.50 -5.05
N TYR A 251 21.41 -30.89 -4.55
CA TYR A 251 21.24 -30.54 -3.14
C TYR A 251 20.49 -31.64 -2.43
N THR A 252 20.91 -31.99 -1.22
CA THR A 252 20.21 -32.89 -0.30
C THR A 252 19.46 -32.04 0.73
N ILE A 253 18.17 -32.25 0.89
CA ILE A 253 17.37 -31.53 1.90
C ILE A 253 17.67 -32.12 3.27
N VAL A 254 18.32 -31.34 4.15
CA VAL A 254 18.66 -31.72 5.52
C VAL A 254 17.65 -31.16 6.53
N GLY A 255 16.92 -30.10 6.19
CA GLY A 255 15.94 -29.49 7.06
C GLY A 255 14.84 -28.76 6.32
N VAL A 256 13.71 -28.61 6.99
CA VAL A 256 12.56 -27.81 6.53
C VAL A 256 12.18 -26.81 7.61
N VAL A 257 12.15 -25.51 7.27
CA VAL A 257 11.77 -24.44 8.16
C VAL A 257 10.35 -23.96 7.88
N LYS A 258 9.71 -23.38 8.91
CA LYS A 258 8.42 -22.70 8.78
C LYS A 258 8.52 -21.54 7.78
N ASP A 259 7.45 -21.33 7.03
CA ASP A 259 7.34 -20.20 6.11
C ASP A 259 7.50 -18.85 6.82
N CYS A 260 8.31 -17.96 6.24
CA CYS A 260 8.60 -16.63 6.78
C CYS A 260 8.29 -15.55 5.75
N HIS A 261 7.65 -14.47 6.21
CA HIS A 261 7.37 -13.28 5.40
C HIS A 261 8.46 -12.22 5.58
N TYR A 262 9.51 -12.29 4.78
CA TYR A 262 10.62 -11.32 4.81
C TYR A 262 10.58 -10.33 3.64
N GLY A 263 9.72 -10.53 2.65
CA GLY A 263 9.49 -9.62 1.52
C GLY A 263 8.27 -8.73 1.71
N ALA A 264 7.81 -8.12 0.62
CA ALA A 264 6.58 -7.32 0.63
C ALA A 264 5.39 -8.17 1.09
N PRO A 265 4.66 -7.74 2.13
CA PRO A 265 3.61 -8.56 2.74
C PRO A 265 2.39 -8.79 1.84
N THR A 266 2.29 -8.03 0.75
CA THR A 266 1.26 -8.18 -0.30
C THR A 266 1.59 -9.26 -1.31
N LEU A 267 2.82 -9.79 -1.31
CA LEU A 267 3.25 -10.85 -2.20
C LEU A 267 3.16 -12.22 -1.49
N PRO A 268 2.98 -13.32 -2.25
CA PRO A 268 3.09 -14.67 -1.70
C PRO A 268 4.44 -14.89 -1.03
N ILE A 269 4.49 -15.79 -0.04
CA ILE A 269 5.74 -16.22 0.58
C ILE A 269 6.63 -16.84 -0.50
N PRO A 270 7.85 -16.34 -0.69
CA PRO A 270 8.73 -16.86 -1.72
C PRO A 270 9.25 -18.25 -1.34
N HIS A 271 9.45 -19.09 -2.34
CA HIS A 271 10.20 -20.33 -2.17
C HIS A 271 11.63 -19.98 -1.76
N THR A 272 12.10 -20.58 -0.69
CA THR A 272 13.36 -20.18 -0.05
C THR A 272 14.20 -21.41 0.25
N GLY A 273 15.50 -21.29 -0.03
CA GLY A 273 16.52 -22.25 0.35
C GLY A 273 17.64 -21.57 1.14
N PHE A 274 18.20 -22.29 2.09
CA PHE A 274 19.35 -21.86 2.90
C PHE A 274 20.49 -22.82 2.68
N LEU A 275 21.67 -22.27 2.47
CA LEU A 275 22.89 -23.01 2.12
C LEU A 275 24.03 -22.64 3.07
N VAL A 276 25.04 -23.49 3.14
CA VAL A 276 26.35 -23.18 3.74
C VAL A 276 27.42 -23.16 2.66
N GLY A 277 28.46 -22.37 2.85
CA GLY A 277 29.71 -22.50 2.12
C GLY A 277 30.08 -21.38 1.17
N GLU A 278 31.32 -21.45 0.74
CA GLU A 278 32.06 -20.42 -0.01
C GLU A 278 31.69 -20.31 -1.49
N GLN A 279 30.87 -21.19 -2.05
CA GLN A 279 30.57 -21.23 -3.48
C GLN A 279 29.75 -20.04 -4.00
N MET A 280 29.17 -19.26 -3.13
CA MET A 280 28.57 -17.96 -3.48
C MET A 280 29.58 -16.80 -3.42
N GLY A 281 30.83 -17.03 -3.78
CA GLY A 281 31.97 -16.12 -3.61
C GLY A 281 31.80 -14.65 -4.03
N LEU A 282 30.81 -14.34 -4.85
CA LEU A 282 30.38 -12.96 -5.13
C LEU A 282 29.46 -12.39 -4.03
N MET A 283 28.74 -13.24 -3.29
CA MET A 283 27.85 -12.81 -2.22
C MET A 283 28.62 -12.53 -0.93
N GLN A 284 29.64 -13.33 -0.60
CA GLN A 284 30.40 -13.16 0.64
C GLN A 284 31.11 -11.80 0.75
N ARG A 285 31.52 -11.21 -0.38
CA ARG A 285 32.19 -9.89 -0.41
C ARG A 285 31.28 -8.69 -0.06
N SER A 286 29.99 -8.90 0.05
CA SER A 286 29.03 -7.85 0.40
C SER A 286 28.19 -8.19 1.63
N ALA A 287 28.51 -9.31 2.30
CA ALA A 287 27.90 -9.66 3.59
C ALA A 287 28.21 -8.58 4.62
N GLY A 288 27.30 -8.38 5.53
CA GLY A 288 27.42 -7.35 6.56
C GLY A 288 27.35 -7.92 7.96
N ILE A 289 27.48 -7.06 8.92
CA ILE A 289 27.33 -7.38 10.34
C ILE A 289 25.84 -7.28 10.66
N LEU A 290 25.23 -8.36 11.11
CA LEU A 290 23.90 -8.36 11.71
C LEU A 290 24.01 -8.14 13.23
N PHE A 291 23.14 -7.33 13.79
CA PHE A 291 23.19 -7.04 15.21
C PHE A 291 21.79 -6.82 15.79
N LYS A 292 21.66 -7.08 17.10
CA LYS A 292 20.49 -6.69 17.88
C LYS A 292 20.81 -5.47 18.73
N TYR A 293 19.83 -4.57 18.86
CA TYR A 293 19.94 -3.37 19.68
C TYR A 293 18.80 -3.27 20.69
N LYS A 294 18.96 -2.46 21.72
CA LYS A 294 17.93 -2.24 22.75
C LYS A 294 16.75 -1.48 22.16
N GLU A 295 15.55 -1.85 22.57
CA GLU A 295 14.33 -1.19 22.14
C GLU A 295 14.37 0.33 22.34
N GLY A 296 13.92 1.08 21.34
CA GLY A 296 13.89 2.55 21.35
C GLY A 296 15.23 3.24 21.11
N THR A 297 16.36 2.53 21.00
CA THR A 297 17.70 3.14 20.86
C THR A 297 18.20 3.21 19.43
N TRP A 298 17.37 2.93 18.41
CA TRP A 298 17.81 2.89 17.02
C TRP A 298 18.51 4.16 16.53
N ASN A 299 17.97 5.35 16.87
CA ASN A 299 18.56 6.61 16.42
C ASN A 299 19.95 6.87 17.01
N GLU A 300 20.16 6.44 18.27
CA GLU A 300 21.47 6.53 18.93
C GLU A 300 22.44 5.52 18.32
N CYS A 301 21.95 4.30 18.10
CA CYS A 301 22.69 3.22 17.46
C CYS A 301 23.16 3.64 16.05
N ARG A 302 22.25 4.19 15.23
CA ARG A 302 22.56 4.69 13.89
C ARG A 302 23.68 5.72 13.92
N LYS A 303 23.59 6.75 14.77
CA LYS A 303 24.60 7.80 14.87
C LYS A 303 25.96 7.24 15.31
N ALA A 304 25.99 6.33 16.28
CA ALA A 304 27.21 5.70 16.75
C ALA A 304 27.87 4.84 15.65
N LEU A 305 27.08 4.09 14.88
CA LEU A 305 27.58 3.26 13.78
C LEU A 305 28.04 4.11 12.59
N GLU A 306 27.34 5.19 12.27
CA GLU A 306 27.78 6.16 11.25
C GLU A 306 29.11 6.82 11.63
N HIS A 307 29.29 7.17 12.91
CA HIS A 307 30.57 7.70 13.40
C HIS A 307 31.70 6.66 13.35
N LEU A 308 31.42 5.41 13.70
CA LEU A 308 32.38 4.31 13.55
C LEU A 308 32.77 4.11 12.08
N TYR A 309 31.81 4.15 11.17
CA TYR A 309 32.08 4.09 9.74
C TYR A 309 33.03 5.23 9.28
N GLN A 310 32.77 6.46 9.68
CA GLN A 310 33.59 7.62 9.31
C GLN A 310 35.03 7.53 9.84
N THR A 311 35.22 6.84 10.99
CA THR A 311 36.54 6.73 11.66
C THR A 311 37.34 5.53 11.15
N GLU A 312 36.68 4.43 10.80
CA GLU A 312 37.33 3.15 10.52
C GLU A 312 37.33 2.75 9.04
N CYS A 313 36.42 3.33 8.25
CA CYS A 313 36.26 2.95 6.85
C CYS A 313 36.79 4.01 5.91
N SER A 314 37.25 3.61 4.73
CA SER A 314 37.67 4.53 3.68
C SER A 314 36.47 5.30 3.12
N PRO A 315 36.62 6.61 2.80
CA PRO A 315 35.53 7.43 2.25
C PRO A 315 34.96 6.94 0.92
N GLU A 316 35.68 6.09 0.20
CA GLU A 316 35.28 5.51 -1.09
C GLU A 316 34.25 4.38 -0.92
N ASN A 317 34.16 3.83 0.26
CA ASN A 317 33.23 2.74 0.56
C ASN A 317 31.79 3.27 0.76
N ILE A 318 30.79 2.50 0.36
CA ILE A 318 29.39 2.88 0.53
C ILE A 318 28.84 2.14 1.75
N LEU A 319 28.43 2.92 2.78
CA LEU A 319 27.74 2.40 3.95
C LEU A 319 26.30 2.02 3.62
N ARG A 320 25.89 0.83 4.03
CA ARG A 320 24.49 0.43 4.12
C ARG A 320 24.20 0.08 5.57
N LEU A 321 23.45 0.94 6.23
CA LEU A 321 23.02 0.82 7.62
C LEU A 321 21.50 0.89 7.68
N ASN A 322 20.88 -0.20 8.04
CA ASN A 322 19.42 -0.33 8.05
C ASN A 322 18.95 -1.01 9.33
N SER A 323 17.77 -0.59 9.80
CA SER A 323 16.95 -1.40 10.69
C SER A 323 16.09 -2.33 9.84
N GLU A 324 16.02 -3.63 10.21
CA GLU A 324 15.17 -4.60 9.52
C GLU A 324 13.70 -4.18 9.54
N GLU A 325 13.26 -3.58 10.64
CA GLU A 325 11.91 -3.05 10.79
C GLU A 325 11.64 -1.86 9.85
N GLU A 326 12.62 -0.93 9.70
CA GLU A 326 12.49 0.18 8.75
C GLU A 326 12.41 -0.33 7.30
N VAL A 327 13.25 -1.31 6.93
CA VAL A 327 13.23 -1.91 5.60
C VAL A 327 11.88 -2.58 5.33
N TYR A 328 11.37 -3.34 6.29
CA TYR A 328 10.05 -3.98 6.18
C TYR A 328 8.92 -2.95 6.08
N ASN A 329 8.94 -1.90 6.90
CA ASN A 329 7.95 -0.83 6.86
C ASN A 329 7.97 -0.05 5.53
N ASN A 330 9.12 0.03 4.85
CA ASN A 330 9.18 0.64 3.52
C ASN A 330 8.37 -0.12 2.46
N TYR A 331 8.15 -1.43 2.64
CA TYR A 331 7.24 -2.18 1.76
C TYR A 331 5.78 -1.74 1.91
N LEU A 332 5.38 -1.26 3.09
CA LEU A 332 4.02 -0.77 3.35
C LEU A 332 3.82 0.71 3.01
N ARG A 333 4.89 1.41 2.64
CA ARG A 333 4.85 2.86 2.42
C ARG A 333 3.92 3.28 1.29
N SER A 334 3.80 2.47 0.23
CA SER A 334 2.88 2.74 -0.88
C SER A 334 1.42 2.64 -0.46
N GLU A 335 1.09 1.65 0.37
CA GLU A 335 -0.25 1.45 0.91
C GLU A 335 -0.63 2.56 1.91
N GLU A 336 0.33 2.97 2.75
CA GLU A 336 0.14 4.12 3.65
C GLU A 336 -0.14 5.41 2.89
N MET A 337 0.64 5.66 1.84
CA MET A 337 0.47 6.81 0.97
C MET A 337 -0.90 6.79 0.27
N LEU A 338 -1.30 5.64 -0.27
CA LEU A 338 -2.62 5.45 -0.86
C LEU A 338 -3.74 5.73 0.15
N THR A 339 -3.60 5.22 1.38
CA THR A 339 -4.54 5.46 2.47
C THR A 339 -4.68 6.95 2.80
N ARG A 340 -3.57 7.68 2.88
CA ARG A 340 -3.58 9.13 3.12
C ARG A 340 -4.28 9.89 1.99
N LEU A 341 -3.98 9.54 0.74
CA LEU A 341 -4.63 10.14 -0.44
C LEU A 341 -6.14 9.89 -0.46
N LEU A 342 -6.56 8.65 -0.20
CA LEU A 342 -7.98 8.28 -0.13
C LEU A 342 -8.69 8.96 1.03
N SER A 343 -8.04 9.11 2.18
CA SER A 343 -8.58 9.84 3.34
C SER A 343 -8.82 11.31 2.99
N PHE A 344 -7.87 11.95 2.31
CA PHE A 344 -8.02 13.32 1.84
C PHE A 344 -9.15 13.45 0.80
N ALA A 345 -9.19 12.55 -0.18
CA ALA A 345 -10.27 12.51 -1.17
C ALA A 345 -11.65 12.30 -0.52
N SER A 346 -11.73 11.41 0.47
CA SER A 346 -12.96 11.18 1.25
C SER A 346 -13.42 12.45 1.97
N LEU A 347 -12.51 13.19 2.58
CA LEU A 347 -12.82 14.46 3.24
C LEU A 347 -13.40 15.49 2.24
N VAL A 348 -12.76 15.65 1.08
CA VAL A 348 -13.24 16.55 0.03
C VAL A 348 -14.63 16.11 -0.48
N CYS A 349 -14.84 14.81 -0.68
CA CYS A 349 -16.12 14.26 -1.09
C CYS A 349 -17.23 14.52 -0.04
N ILE A 350 -16.93 14.39 1.26
CA ILE A 350 -17.88 14.69 2.34
C ILE A 350 -18.26 16.18 2.31
N LEU A 351 -17.28 17.07 2.20
CA LEU A 351 -17.55 18.51 2.15
C LEU A 351 -18.41 18.89 0.94
N THR A 352 -18.08 18.37 -0.24
CA THR A 352 -18.87 18.63 -1.45
C THR A 352 -20.28 18.04 -1.36
N ALA A 353 -20.44 16.86 -0.77
CA ALA A 353 -21.75 16.25 -0.53
C ALA A 353 -22.61 17.09 0.43
N MET A 354 -22.02 17.62 1.51
CA MET A 354 -22.73 18.52 2.43
C MET A 354 -23.23 19.78 1.72
N PHE A 355 -22.40 20.42 0.89
CA PHE A 355 -22.81 21.59 0.10
C PHE A 355 -23.92 21.23 -0.91
N GLY A 356 -23.81 20.06 -1.57
CA GLY A 356 -24.82 19.58 -2.48
C GLY A 356 -26.19 19.37 -1.81
N ILE A 357 -26.18 18.70 -0.65
CA ILE A 357 -27.40 18.48 0.16
C ILE A 357 -27.97 19.80 0.66
N TYR A 358 -27.14 20.71 1.19
CA TYR A 358 -27.54 22.02 1.64
C TYR A 358 -28.28 22.82 0.53
N SER A 359 -27.68 22.87 -0.66
CA SER A 359 -28.24 23.54 -1.83
C SER A 359 -29.60 22.94 -2.22
N LEU A 360 -29.74 21.61 -2.20
CA LEU A 360 -30.97 20.93 -2.54
C LEU A 360 -32.05 21.17 -1.49
N VAL A 361 -31.70 21.11 -0.20
CA VAL A 361 -32.62 21.38 0.91
C VAL A 361 -33.20 22.80 0.81
N THR A 362 -32.31 23.79 0.63
CA THR A 362 -32.71 25.21 0.51
C THR A 362 -33.68 25.39 -0.64
N LEU A 363 -33.35 24.87 -1.82
CA LEU A 363 -34.22 24.98 -2.99
C LEU A 363 -35.56 24.25 -2.80
N THR A 364 -35.54 23.06 -2.17
CA THR A 364 -36.77 22.29 -1.91
C THR A 364 -37.66 23.03 -0.91
N CYS A 365 -37.09 23.66 0.11
CA CYS A 365 -37.82 24.51 1.07
C CYS A 365 -38.47 25.71 0.37
N GLU A 366 -37.76 26.38 -0.55
CA GLU A 366 -38.31 27.47 -1.34
C GLU A 366 -39.48 27.01 -2.22
N GLN A 367 -39.33 25.89 -2.91
CA GLN A 367 -40.36 25.33 -3.77
C GLN A 367 -41.63 24.89 -3.00
N ARG A 368 -41.48 24.38 -1.78
CA ARG A 368 -42.56 23.90 -0.91
C ARG A 368 -42.97 24.91 0.15
N ARG A 369 -42.58 26.19 0.01
CA ARG A 369 -42.82 27.24 1.00
C ARG A 369 -44.30 27.35 1.41
N LYS A 370 -45.25 27.26 0.45
CA LYS A 370 -46.70 27.30 0.70
C LYS A 370 -47.16 26.07 1.51
N GLU A 371 -46.67 24.86 1.18
CA GLU A 371 -47.01 23.64 1.90
C GLU A 371 -46.49 23.69 3.35
N ILE A 372 -45.27 24.15 3.54
CA ILE A 372 -44.64 24.31 4.86
C ILE A 372 -45.45 25.35 5.70
N ALA A 373 -45.84 26.46 5.09
CA ALA A 373 -46.62 27.48 5.77
C ALA A 373 -48.00 26.93 6.23
N ILE A 374 -48.72 26.20 5.38
CA ILE A 374 -50.02 25.58 5.73
C ILE A 374 -49.86 24.59 6.89
N ARG A 375 -48.82 23.75 6.85
CA ARG A 375 -48.54 22.80 7.94
C ARG A 375 -48.18 23.50 9.25
N LYS A 376 -47.41 24.60 9.20
CA LYS A 376 -47.10 25.41 10.38
C LYS A 376 -48.34 26.03 11.01
N VAL A 377 -49.26 26.55 10.18
CA VAL A 377 -50.55 27.10 10.66
C VAL A 377 -51.40 26.00 11.30
N ASN A 378 -51.31 24.76 10.79
CA ASN A 378 -52.00 23.60 11.35
C ASN A 378 -51.28 22.97 12.57
N GLY A 379 -50.30 23.65 13.17
CA GLY A 379 -49.62 23.22 14.41
C GLY A 379 -48.43 22.27 14.22
N ALA A 380 -47.93 22.10 13.00
CA ALA A 380 -46.72 21.26 12.80
C ALA A 380 -45.50 21.95 13.40
N THR A 381 -44.72 21.19 14.19
CA THR A 381 -43.43 21.63 14.75
C THR A 381 -42.37 21.68 13.69
N VAL A 382 -41.29 22.44 13.91
CA VAL A 382 -40.11 22.47 13.03
C VAL A 382 -39.52 21.07 12.86
N TRP A 383 -39.55 20.26 13.93
CA TRP A 383 -39.08 18.88 13.91
C TRP A 383 -39.89 18.00 12.95
N ASN A 384 -41.19 18.13 12.90
CA ASN A 384 -42.02 17.37 11.96
C ASN A 384 -41.72 17.69 10.49
N ILE A 385 -41.36 18.93 10.20
CA ILE A 385 -40.98 19.38 8.87
C ILE A 385 -39.58 18.84 8.53
N LEU A 386 -38.64 18.92 9.46
CA LEU A 386 -37.27 18.36 9.29
C LEU A 386 -37.31 16.85 9.05
N LEU A 387 -38.15 16.13 9.81
CA LEU A 387 -38.26 14.66 9.67
C LEU A 387 -38.77 14.24 8.28
N LEU A 388 -39.65 15.06 7.67
CA LEU A 388 -40.13 14.83 6.32
C LEU A 388 -39.00 14.90 5.28
N PHE A 389 -38.15 15.93 5.39
CA PHE A 389 -36.98 16.06 4.51
C PHE A 389 -35.94 14.98 4.81
N PHE A 390 -35.64 14.71 6.07
CA PHE A 390 -34.71 13.71 6.50
C PHE A 390 -35.00 12.31 5.92
N ARG A 391 -36.29 11.92 5.92
CA ARG A 391 -36.73 10.64 5.33
C ARG A 391 -36.40 10.55 3.83
N GLU A 392 -36.54 11.64 3.09
CA GLU A 392 -36.27 11.69 1.65
C GLU A 392 -34.76 11.52 1.37
N TYR A 393 -33.90 12.18 2.16
CA TYR A 393 -32.45 12.07 2.06
C TYR A 393 -31.92 10.73 2.59
N LEU A 394 -32.52 10.16 3.62
CA LEU A 394 -32.19 8.86 4.16
C LEU A 394 -32.36 7.75 3.10
N ILE A 395 -33.46 7.82 2.35
CA ILE A 395 -33.69 6.85 1.24
C ILE A 395 -32.59 6.98 0.18
N MET A 396 -32.21 8.19 -0.20
CA MET A 396 -31.12 8.41 -1.17
C MET A 396 -29.81 7.89 -0.65
N LEU A 397 -29.50 8.09 0.62
CA LEU A 397 -28.31 7.58 1.29
C LEU A 397 -28.31 6.05 1.33
N CYS A 398 -29.43 5.41 1.67
CA CYS A 398 -29.53 3.95 1.67
C CYS A 398 -29.32 3.36 0.26
N ILE A 399 -29.90 3.98 -0.77
CA ILE A 399 -29.69 3.56 -2.16
C ILE A 399 -28.20 3.68 -2.53
N ALA A 400 -27.58 4.82 -2.24
CA ALA A 400 -26.15 5.04 -2.53
C ALA A 400 -25.28 4.04 -1.75
N ALA A 401 -25.59 3.76 -0.49
CA ALA A 401 -24.87 2.80 0.34
C ALA A 401 -24.96 1.37 -0.19
N LEU A 402 -26.13 0.93 -0.63
CA LEU A 402 -26.31 -0.40 -1.23
C LEU A 402 -25.44 -0.57 -2.50
N PHE A 403 -25.42 0.45 -3.37
CA PHE A 403 -24.57 0.42 -4.57
C PHE A 403 -23.08 0.50 -4.22
N ALA A 404 -22.68 1.33 -3.24
CA ALA A 404 -21.28 1.42 -2.81
C ALA A 404 -20.77 0.10 -2.23
N LEU A 405 -21.56 -0.56 -1.37
CA LEU A 405 -21.24 -1.88 -0.80
C LEU A 405 -21.16 -2.95 -1.89
N SER A 406 -22.06 -2.93 -2.88
CA SER A 406 -22.02 -3.86 -4.02
C SER A 406 -20.74 -3.68 -4.85
N LEU A 407 -20.30 -2.45 -5.12
CA LEU A 407 -19.05 -2.14 -5.83
C LEU A 407 -17.83 -2.66 -5.07
N ILE A 408 -17.80 -2.46 -3.75
CA ILE A 408 -16.71 -2.94 -2.88
C ILE A 408 -16.64 -4.47 -2.89
N HIS A 409 -17.77 -5.15 -2.76
CA HIS A 409 -17.83 -6.62 -2.74
C HIS A 409 -17.41 -7.26 -4.07
N ILE A 410 -17.68 -6.61 -5.21
CA ILE A 410 -17.24 -7.09 -6.54
C ILE A 410 -15.72 -6.95 -6.70
N SER A 411 -15.09 -6.02 -6.02
CA SER A 411 -13.64 -5.79 -6.10
C SER A 411 -12.81 -6.68 -5.17
N GLU A 412 -13.44 -7.45 -4.26
CA GLU A 412 -12.74 -8.45 -3.46
C GLU A 412 -12.38 -9.64 -4.36
N PRO A 413 -11.08 -9.94 -4.61
CA PRO A 413 -10.70 -11.19 -5.27
C PRO A 413 -11.05 -12.35 -4.34
N THR A 414 -11.90 -13.25 -4.83
CA THR A 414 -12.21 -14.54 -4.20
C THR A 414 -10.97 -15.40 -4.04
#